data_e20ae1c1d914188a93ec07b112616fbc
#
_entry.id   e20ae1c1d914188a93ec07b112616fbc
#
_cell.length_a   1.000
_cell.length_b   1.000
_cell.length_c   1.000
_cell.angle_alpha   90.00
_cell.angle_beta   90.00
_cell.angle_gamma   90.00
#
_symmetry.space_group_name_H-M   'P 1'
#
loop_
_entity.id
_entity.type
_entity.pdbx_description
1 polymer ?
#
loop_
_entity_poly.entity_id
_entity_poly.type
_entity_poly.pdbx_seq_one_letter_code
_entity_poly.pdbx_strand_id
1 'polypeptide(L)'
;MTFSFKQNSILTLALAFSIFSCAQQAPEKTTPIFKDGEAQIVDAFKDSDKWLRHDLWVETEFDTDGDGEPDRMHVAVTRPEQTETEGLKLPIVYVSSPYFAGVAGDAPGTMWNVEHELGDIGEDRFHPEVTRRGQRPIISNSHIRKWVPRGYIVVHSSSPGTGLSDGAPTIGGKNESLAPKTVIDWLCGRAKGYTERNGNEEVKAFWSTGKIGMTGTSYNGTIPLAAATTGVKGLEAIIPIAPNTSYYHYYRSNGLVRSPGGYLGEDIDVLYDFVHSGDEDKRAHNNKVVRDTEMMDGIDRQTGDLNAFWSGRDYLNQMDHMKAALLMSHGFNDWNVMPEHSYRIYKAAKEKGLPTQIYYHQLGHGGPPPTSMMNRWFTKYLHGIDNGIEKEKNKAYIVREHDDRLQPTAYLDYPNPDAREVTLNITPGGMTTGGLTLNESIETGETLVDDVSISGSELAKATNSKHRLLYVTPKLTGDLHISGVSKISITLSSNKSAANLSVWLVSLPWQEGKEVKITDNIITRGWADPKNYKSLTDEEDLVPGKFYTVTFDLQPDDQIIKAGQQIGLMIFSSDQEFTLHPKSGTQLTIALDKTKLTLPIVGGEEAYTKFTN
;
A
#
# COMPACT_ATOMS: atom_id res chain seq x y z
N MET A 1 2.79 95.45 74.22
CA MET A 1 3.72 95.39 73.05
C MET A 1 3.61 94.00 72.47
N THR A 2 2.80 93.80 71.45
CA THR A 2 2.52 92.54 70.86
C THR A 2 2.65 92.69 69.35
N PHE A 3 3.65 92.03 68.79
CA PHE A 3 3.89 91.93 67.33
C PHE A 3 3.16 90.71 66.77
N SER A 4 2.27 90.92 65.82
CA SER A 4 1.57 89.96 65.05
C SER A 4 2.42 89.60 63.80
N PHE A 5 2.68 88.30 63.57
CA PHE A 5 3.24 87.79 62.34
C PHE A 5 2.12 87.20 61.47
N LYS A 6 2.00 87.72 60.27
CA LYS A 6 1.14 87.16 59.20
C LYS A 6 1.84 86.05 58.51
N GLN A 7 1.27 84.85 58.47
CA GLN A 7 1.68 83.74 57.64
C GLN A 7 1.11 83.87 56.23
N ASN A 8 1.98 83.94 55.23
CA ASN A 8 1.58 83.81 53.81
C ASN A 8 1.63 82.32 53.42
N SER A 9 0.45 81.83 53.03
CA SER A 9 0.34 80.45 52.42
C SER A 9 0.69 80.53 50.95
N ILE A 10 1.71 79.83 50.55
CA ILE A 10 2.09 79.58 49.14
C ILE A 10 1.37 78.31 48.73
N LEU A 11 0.47 78.42 47.79
CA LEU A 11 -0.21 77.25 47.16
C LEU A 11 0.66 76.69 46.08
N THR A 12 1.26 75.50 46.31
CA THR A 12 2.05 74.75 45.32
C THR A 12 1.11 73.86 44.51
N LEU A 13 0.88 74.22 43.24
CA LEU A 13 0.15 73.40 42.28
C LEU A 13 1.01 72.28 41.77
N ALA A 14 0.78 71.03 42.23
CA ALA A 14 1.45 69.83 41.72
C ALA A 14 0.72 69.38 40.44
N LEU A 15 1.39 69.56 39.28
CA LEU A 15 0.94 68.99 38.01
C LEU A 15 1.33 67.51 38.00
N ALA A 16 0.34 66.60 38.17
CA ALA A 16 0.55 65.16 37.96
C ALA A 16 0.55 64.84 36.46
N PHE A 17 1.70 64.61 35.90
CA PHE A 17 1.85 64.00 34.56
C PHE A 17 1.50 62.51 34.66
N SER A 18 0.29 62.14 34.24
CA SER A 18 -0.08 60.73 34.01
C SER A 18 0.62 60.28 32.72
N ILE A 19 1.73 59.54 32.85
CA ILE A 19 2.34 58.81 31.73
C ILE A 19 1.44 57.60 31.45
N PHE A 20 0.54 57.73 30.46
CA PHE A 20 -0.11 56.59 29.86
C PHE A 20 0.95 55.80 29.11
N SER A 21 1.55 54.79 29.75
CA SER A 21 2.34 53.75 29.08
C SER A 21 1.36 52.93 28.25
N CYS A 22 1.23 53.22 26.94
CA CYS A 22 0.63 52.33 26.00
C CYS A 22 1.56 51.09 25.94
N ALA A 23 1.28 50.10 26.78
CA ALA A 23 1.83 48.76 26.60
C ALA A 23 1.27 48.25 25.26
N GLN A 24 2.05 48.37 24.19
CA GLN A 24 1.77 47.72 22.93
C GLN A 24 1.69 46.24 23.24
N GLN A 25 0.49 45.67 23.28
CA GLN A 25 0.27 44.24 23.39
C GLN A 25 1.08 43.60 22.23
N ALA A 26 2.02 42.73 22.56
CA ALA A 26 2.72 41.96 21.54
C ALA A 26 1.65 41.30 20.66
N PRO A 27 1.81 41.33 19.33
CA PRO A 27 0.86 40.70 18.43
C PRO A 27 0.62 39.27 18.86
N GLU A 28 -0.64 38.88 18.94
CA GLU A 28 -1.02 37.51 19.31
C GLU A 28 -0.43 36.54 18.27
N LYS A 29 0.34 35.56 18.75
CA LYS A 29 0.99 34.60 17.85
C LYS A 29 -0.05 33.76 17.12
N THR A 30 0.14 33.58 15.84
CA THR A 30 -0.71 32.70 15.03
C THR A 30 -0.60 31.26 15.51
N THR A 31 -1.72 30.56 15.68
CA THR A 31 -1.75 29.16 16.12
C THR A 31 -2.70 28.33 15.25
N PRO A 32 -2.45 27.01 15.11
CA PRO A 32 -3.42 26.11 14.49
C PRO A 32 -4.77 26.14 15.24
N ILE A 33 -5.86 26.00 14.49
CA ILE A 33 -7.24 26.01 15.02
C ILE A 33 -7.80 24.60 14.91
N PHE A 34 -8.46 24.12 15.98
CA PHE A 34 -9.09 22.81 16.01
C PHE A 34 -10.58 22.93 16.30
N LYS A 35 -11.38 22.19 15.53
CA LYS A 35 -12.83 22.10 15.70
C LYS A 35 -13.28 20.67 15.37
N ASP A 36 -14.17 20.12 16.18
CA ASP A 36 -14.73 18.76 16.01
C ASP A 36 -13.65 17.66 15.85
N GLY A 37 -12.49 17.87 16.49
CA GLY A 37 -11.36 16.94 16.45
C GLY A 37 -10.50 17.00 15.19
N GLU A 38 -10.69 18.01 14.35
CA GLU A 38 -9.95 18.23 13.10
C GLU A 38 -9.21 19.57 13.11
N ALA A 39 -8.02 19.60 12.52
CA ALA A 39 -7.31 20.84 12.23
C ALA A 39 -8.03 21.63 11.12
N GLN A 40 -8.35 22.87 11.41
CA GLN A 40 -9.06 23.76 10.50
C GLN A 40 -8.11 24.55 9.62
N ILE A 41 -8.60 25.06 8.50
CA ILE A 41 -7.86 26.01 7.67
C ILE A 41 -7.75 27.34 8.44
N VAL A 42 -6.52 27.82 8.61
CA VAL A 42 -6.20 29.09 9.26
C VAL A 42 -5.91 30.13 8.17
N ASP A 43 -6.58 31.27 8.22
CA ASP A 43 -6.44 32.30 7.19
C ASP A 43 -5.01 32.79 7.01
N ALA A 44 -4.25 32.90 8.10
CA ALA A 44 -2.84 33.31 8.06
C ALA A 44 -1.92 32.27 7.39
N PHE A 45 -2.32 31.00 7.28
CA PHE A 45 -1.52 29.93 6.66
C PHE A 45 -1.92 29.59 5.22
N LYS A 46 -3.03 30.11 4.70
CA LYS A 46 -3.58 29.69 3.41
C LYS A 46 -2.95 30.37 2.19
N ASP A 47 -2.28 31.51 2.40
CA ASP A 47 -1.66 32.29 1.33
C ASP A 47 -0.40 31.60 0.82
N SER A 48 -0.49 30.95 -0.34
CA SER A 48 0.62 30.18 -0.91
C SER A 48 1.85 31.01 -1.30
N ASP A 49 1.68 32.33 -1.50
CA ASP A 49 2.77 33.24 -1.87
C ASP A 49 3.67 33.57 -0.67
N LYS A 50 3.14 33.34 0.53
CA LYS A 50 3.86 33.50 1.80
C LYS A 50 4.45 32.21 2.34
N TRP A 51 4.31 31.08 1.64
CA TRP A 51 4.94 29.83 2.06
C TRP A 51 6.43 29.85 1.78
N LEU A 52 7.22 29.55 2.80
CA LEU A 52 8.65 29.39 2.68
C LEU A 52 8.95 27.99 2.09
N ARG A 53 9.74 27.98 1.02
CA ARG A 53 10.14 26.76 0.32
C ARG A 53 11.64 26.73 0.19
N HIS A 54 12.27 25.62 0.56
CA HIS A 54 13.70 25.43 0.42
C HIS A 54 14.04 23.95 0.25
N ASP A 55 15.13 23.70 -0.44
CA ASP A 55 15.73 22.39 -0.63
C ASP A 55 16.93 22.26 0.32
N LEU A 56 17.20 21.03 0.74
CA LEU A 56 18.35 20.68 1.56
C LEU A 56 18.71 19.21 1.34
N TRP A 57 19.84 18.77 1.87
CA TRP A 57 20.32 17.38 1.77
C TRP A 57 20.64 16.84 3.15
N VAL A 58 20.05 15.68 3.49
CA VAL A 58 20.23 15.00 4.77
C VAL A 58 21.20 13.84 4.59
N GLU A 59 22.28 13.85 5.39
CA GLU A 59 23.33 12.83 5.37
C GLU A 59 22.86 11.55 6.05
N THR A 60 23.02 10.42 5.36
CA THR A 60 22.65 9.09 5.85
C THR A 60 23.81 8.38 6.55
N GLU A 61 23.59 7.14 6.97
CA GLU A 61 24.61 6.28 7.58
C GLU A 61 25.15 5.23 6.58
N PHE A 62 24.77 5.33 5.30
CA PHE A 62 25.11 4.35 4.27
C PHE A 62 25.65 5.03 3.01
N ASP A 63 26.39 4.24 2.23
CA ASP A 63 26.92 4.52 0.91
C ASP A 63 26.46 3.39 -0.02
N THR A 64 25.52 3.65 -0.93
CA THR A 64 24.94 2.65 -1.83
C THR A 64 25.47 2.73 -3.25
N ASP A 65 26.16 3.81 -3.60
CA ASP A 65 26.77 3.97 -4.92
C ASP A 65 28.30 3.74 -4.90
N GLY A 66 28.86 3.41 -3.72
CA GLY A 66 30.22 2.94 -3.55
C GLY A 66 31.29 4.02 -3.75
N ASP A 67 30.97 5.30 -3.55
CA ASP A 67 31.93 6.38 -3.77
C ASP A 67 32.81 6.71 -2.52
N GLY A 68 32.48 6.09 -1.39
CA GLY A 68 33.21 6.24 -0.13
C GLY A 68 32.70 7.37 0.77
N GLU A 69 31.65 8.07 0.35
CA GLU A 69 30.98 9.10 1.14
C GLU A 69 29.56 8.66 1.52
N PRO A 70 29.00 9.08 2.66
CA PRO A 70 27.61 8.78 2.99
C PRO A 70 26.64 9.43 2.00
N ASP A 71 25.67 8.66 1.52
CA ASP A 71 24.62 9.16 0.63
C ASP A 71 23.82 10.30 1.28
N ARG A 72 23.50 11.34 0.53
CA ARG A 72 22.67 12.46 0.99
C ARG A 72 21.32 12.46 0.29
N MET A 73 20.25 12.45 1.09
CA MET A 73 18.89 12.48 0.61
C MET A 73 18.40 13.90 0.36
N HIS A 74 17.96 14.19 -0.86
CA HIS A 74 17.29 15.46 -1.19
C HIS A 74 15.97 15.59 -0.44
N VAL A 75 15.76 16.73 0.19
CA VAL A 75 14.56 17.08 0.97
C VAL A 75 14.07 18.47 0.56
N ALA A 76 12.79 18.55 0.21
CA ALA A 76 12.08 19.80 -0.07
C ALA A 76 11.09 20.11 1.05
N VAL A 77 11.20 21.29 1.65
CA VAL A 77 10.37 21.75 2.77
C VAL A 77 9.42 22.85 2.30
N THR A 78 8.16 22.76 2.68
CA THR A 78 7.17 23.85 2.53
C THR A 78 6.52 24.14 3.88
N ARG A 79 6.65 25.37 4.36
CA ARG A 79 6.17 25.80 5.68
C ARG A 79 5.55 27.21 5.63
N PRO A 80 4.59 27.53 6.51
CA PRO A 80 4.06 28.90 6.58
C PRO A 80 5.10 29.90 7.11
N GLU A 81 5.06 31.17 6.66
CA GLU A 81 6.01 32.22 7.05
C GLU A 81 6.12 32.44 8.57
N GLN A 82 5.05 32.15 9.32
CA GLN A 82 4.99 32.29 10.77
C GLN A 82 5.99 31.40 11.50
N THR A 83 6.45 30.32 10.86
CA THR A 83 7.54 29.48 11.40
C THR A 83 8.88 30.22 11.45
N GLU A 84 9.07 31.25 10.62
CA GLU A 84 10.22 32.13 10.63
C GLU A 84 9.95 33.40 11.42
N THR A 85 8.86 34.09 11.08
CA THR A 85 8.58 35.44 11.59
C THR A 85 8.11 35.47 13.05
N GLU A 86 7.44 34.39 13.52
CA GLU A 86 6.90 34.31 14.87
C GLU A 86 7.56 33.21 15.72
N GLY A 87 8.50 32.43 15.14
CA GLY A 87 9.13 31.28 15.77
C GLY A 87 8.13 30.15 16.07
N LEU A 88 7.06 30.06 15.26
CA LEU A 88 6.07 28.99 15.37
C LEU A 88 6.69 27.63 15.03
N LYS A 89 6.43 26.64 15.88
CA LYS A 89 6.81 25.24 15.59
C LYS A 89 5.57 24.43 15.25
N LEU A 90 5.64 23.66 14.17
CA LEU A 90 4.53 22.85 13.68
C LEU A 90 4.94 21.39 13.48
N PRO A 91 3.99 20.46 13.58
CA PRO A 91 4.23 19.06 13.21
C PRO A 91 4.31 18.91 11.69
N ILE A 92 4.83 17.76 11.26
CA ILE A 92 5.19 17.52 9.87
C ILE A 92 4.31 16.43 9.27
N VAL A 93 3.81 16.68 8.04
CA VAL A 93 3.35 15.65 7.13
C VAL A 93 4.45 15.40 6.09
N TYR A 94 4.99 14.20 6.10
CA TYR A 94 6.13 13.80 5.28
C TYR A 94 5.72 12.79 4.21
N VAL A 95 6.17 13.03 2.97
CA VAL A 95 5.97 12.18 1.80
C VAL A 95 7.32 11.90 1.17
N SER A 96 7.72 10.64 1.06
CA SER A 96 8.91 10.21 0.35
C SER A 96 8.53 9.45 -0.91
N SER A 97 9.30 9.58 -1.99
CA SER A 97 8.94 9.04 -3.30
C SER A 97 10.16 8.79 -4.19
N PRO A 98 10.17 7.68 -4.95
CA PRO A 98 11.16 7.46 -6.00
C PRO A 98 10.80 8.15 -7.34
N TYR A 99 9.61 8.76 -7.45
CA TYR A 99 9.05 9.20 -8.74
C TYR A 99 9.22 10.69 -9.07
N PHE A 100 9.76 11.49 -8.17
CA PHE A 100 9.77 12.97 -8.32
C PHE A 100 10.57 13.47 -9.53
N ALA A 101 11.58 12.76 -9.98
CA ALA A 101 12.33 13.12 -11.18
C ALA A 101 11.70 12.59 -12.49
N GLY A 102 10.62 11.85 -12.39
CA GLY A 102 9.99 11.12 -13.47
C GLY A 102 10.33 9.62 -13.40
N VAL A 103 9.85 8.89 -14.39
CA VAL A 103 10.02 7.44 -14.54
C VAL A 103 10.42 7.12 -15.96
N ALA A 104 11.01 5.93 -16.19
CA ALA A 104 11.28 5.44 -17.54
C ALA A 104 9.97 5.29 -18.32
N GLY A 105 10.03 5.50 -19.63
CA GLY A 105 8.89 5.29 -20.52
C GLY A 105 8.70 3.81 -20.84
N ASP A 106 7.48 3.43 -21.18
CA ASP A 106 7.17 2.12 -21.72
C ASP A 106 7.72 2.02 -23.15
N ALA A 107 8.62 1.08 -23.38
CA ALA A 107 9.13 0.74 -24.70
C ALA A 107 9.02 -0.78 -24.92
N PRO A 108 8.87 -1.27 -26.16
CA PRO A 108 8.87 -2.70 -26.42
C PRO A 108 10.13 -3.38 -25.87
N GLY A 109 9.95 -4.49 -25.16
CA GLY A 109 11.04 -5.28 -24.58
C GLY A 109 11.61 -4.77 -23.25
N THR A 110 10.96 -3.77 -22.60
CA THR A 110 11.35 -3.33 -21.26
C THR A 110 10.84 -4.25 -20.15
N MET A 111 9.80 -5.01 -20.42
CA MET A 111 9.26 -6.05 -19.56
C MET A 111 9.86 -7.40 -19.92
N TRP A 112 9.92 -8.33 -18.98
CA TRP A 112 10.30 -9.71 -19.24
C TRP A 112 9.32 -10.35 -20.24
N ASN A 113 9.85 -11.12 -21.18
CA ASN A 113 9.02 -11.94 -22.03
C ASN A 113 8.33 -13.03 -21.18
N VAL A 114 7.01 -13.08 -21.23
CA VAL A 114 6.21 -14.08 -20.49
C VAL A 114 5.91 -15.32 -21.32
N GLU A 115 6.17 -15.31 -22.63
CA GLU A 115 5.88 -16.39 -23.57
C GLU A 115 7.01 -17.44 -23.57
N HIS A 116 7.12 -18.20 -22.48
CA HIS A 116 8.07 -19.30 -22.34
C HIS A 116 7.52 -20.42 -21.45
N GLU A 117 8.16 -21.60 -21.48
CA GLU A 117 7.77 -22.72 -20.61
C GLU A 117 8.08 -22.39 -19.14
N LEU A 118 7.28 -22.97 -18.23
CA LEU A 118 7.49 -22.84 -16.79
C LEU A 118 8.80 -23.52 -16.37
N GLY A 119 9.55 -22.87 -15.50
CA GLY A 119 10.88 -23.32 -15.10
C GLY A 119 12.01 -22.83 -16.01
N ASP A 120 11.70 -22.17 -17.14
CA ASP A 120 12.69 -21.48 -17.96
C ASP A 120 12.86 -20.03 -17.46
N ILE A 121 14.07 -19.50 -17.63
CA ILE A 121 14.34 -18.07 -17.47
C ILE A 121 14.02 -17.42 -18.82
N GLY A 122 13.12 -16.46 -18.87
CA GLY A 122 12.76 -15.75 -20.10
C GLY A 122 13.99 -15.15 -20.81
N GLU A 123 13.78 -14.67 -22.04
CA GLU A 123 14.80 -13.91 -22.78
C GLU A 123 15.17 -12.62 -22.06
N ASP A 124 16.43 -12.19 -22.22
CA ASP A 124 16.94 -10.93 -21.67
C ASP A 124 16.12 -9.75 -22.23
N ARG A 125 15.93 -8.72 -21.41
CA ARG A 125 15.08 -7.59 -21.70
C ARG A 125 15.87 -6.31 -22.02
N PHE A 126 15.22 -5.34 -22.63
CA PHE A 126 15.78 -4.00 -22.82
C PHE A 126 15.73 -3.21 -21.51
N HIS A 127 16.82 -2.53 -21.17
CA HIS A 127 16.96 -1.70 -19.99
C HIS A 127 16.82 -0.21 -20.35
N PRO A 128 15.64 0.40 -20.14
CA PRO A 128 15.45 1.82 -20.41
C PRO A 128 16.12 2.69 -19.35
N GLU A 129 16.44 3.91 -19.71
CA GLU A 129 16.92 4.92 -18.76
C GLU A 129 15.84 5.98 -18.51
N VAL A 130 15.77 6.46 -17.25
CA VAL A 130 14.89 7.56 -16.91
C VAL A 130 15.42 8.87 -17.48
N THR A 131 14.64 9.53 -18.31
CA THR A 131 14.91 10.90 -18.73
C THR A 131 14.35 11.87 -17.69
N ARG A 132 15.22 12.65 -17.04
CA ARG A 132 14.78 13.63 -16.04
C ARG A 132 13.85 14.68 -16.65
N ARG A 133 12.76 14.96 -15.93
CA ARG A 133 11.82 16.03 -16.26
C ARG A 133 12.26 17.34 -15.62
N GLY A 134 13.17 18.07 -16.26
CA GLY A 134 13.73 19.33 -15.73
C GLY A 134 14.90 19.12 -14.78
N GLN A 135 15.36 20.23 -14.15
CA GLN A 135 16.54 20.22 -13.27
C GLN A 135 16.23 19.96 -11.79
N ARG A 136 14.95 19.93 -11.41
CA ARG A 136 14.49 19.68 -10.04
C ARG A 136 13.40 18.63 -10.04
N PRO A 137 13.25 17.86 -8.95
CA PRO A 137 12.13 16.96 -8.77
C PRO A 137 10.79 17.69 -8.90
N ILE A 138 9.84 17.05 -9.59
CA ILE A 138 8.47 17.55 -9.72
C ILE A 138 7.65 17.04 -8.55
N ILE A 139 7.46 17.90 -7.57
CA ILE A 139 6.74 17.57 -6.34
C ILE A 139 5.28 17.98 -6.46
N SER A 140 4.37 17.05 -6.17
CA SER A 140 2.94 17.32 -6.15
C SER A 140 2.57 18.34 -5.07
N ASN A 141 1.84 19.40 -5.46
CA ASN A 141 1.32 20.38 -4.51
C ASN A 141 0.08 19.90 -3.73
N SER A 142 -0.43 18.69 -3.96
CA SER A 142 -1.69 18.21 -3.35
C SER A 142 -1.62 18.13 -1.83
N HIS A 143 -0.54 17.56 -1.29
CA HIS A 143 -0.31 17.50 0.16
C HIS A 143 -0.03 18.87 0.75
N ILE A 144 0.76 19.71 0.06
CA ILE A 144 1.06 21.06 0.50
C ILE A 144 -0.24 21.87 0.66
N ARG A 145 -1.09 21.91 -0.37
CA ARG A 145 -2.38 22.62 -0.34
C ARG A 145 -3.37 22.07 0.69
N LYS A 146 -3.27 20.78 1.00
CA LYS A 146 -4.13 20.14 2.01
C LYS A 146 -3.68 20.47 3.43
N TRP A 147 -2.38 20.38 3.73
CA TRP A 147 -1.87 20.34 5.10
C TRP A 147 -1.29 21.66 5.60
N VAL A 148 -0.58 22.44 4.76
CA VAL A 148 0.00 23.72 5.21
C VAL A 148 -1.06 24.69 5.73
N PRO A 149 -2.21 24.88 5.06
CA PRO A 149 -3.27 25.75 5.58
C PRO A 149 -3.86 25.30 6.92
N ARG A 150 -3.65 24.03 7.30
CA ARG A 150 -4.15 23.43 8.56
C ARG A 150 -3.12 23.43 9.69
N GLY A 151 -2.01 24.13 9.51
CA GLY A 151 -0.98 24.25 10.55
C GLY A 151 -0.06 23.04 10.62
N TYR A 152 0.31 22.50 9.47
CA TYR A 152 1.38 21.52 9.31
C TYR A 152 2.50 22.06 8.42
N ILE A 153 3.68 21.53 8.58
CA ILE A 153 4.75 21.65 7.60
C ILE A 153 4.69 20.44 6.70
N VAL A 154 4.92 20.62 5.39
CA VAL A 154 4.96 19.50 4.46
C VAL A 154 6.40 19.32 3.98
N VAL A 155 6.89 18.09 4.13
CA VAL A 155 8.23 17.68 3.73
C VAL A 155 8.11 16.60 2.65
N HIS A 156 8.93 16.74 1.60
CA HIS A 156 9.08 15.73 0.56
C HIS A 156 10.54 15.31 0.49
N SER A 157 10.82 14.03 0.22
CA SER A 157 12.16 13.57 -0.10
C SER A 157 12.17 12.63 -1.30
N SER A 158 13.26 12.60 -2.05
CA SER A 158 13.52 11.58 -3.05
C SER A 158 14.16 10.36 -2.39
N SER A 159 13.79 9.15 -2.83
CA SER A 159 14.42 7.89 -2.40
C SER A 159 15.88 7.81 -2.87
N PRO A 160 16.72 6.93 -2.27
CA PRO A 160 18.10 6.74 -2.73
C PRO A 160 18.18 6.46 -4.23
N GLY A 161 19.16 7.03 -4.92
CA GLY A 161 19.36 6.86 -6.37
C GLY A 161 18.26 7.46 -7.24
N THR A 162 17.42 8.34 -6.69
CA THR A 162 16.34 8.99 -7.45
C THR A 162 16.37 10.51 -7.27
N GLY A 163 15.96 11.23 -8.30
CA GLY A 163 15.88 12.68 -8.27
C GLY A 163 17.23 13.33 -8.01
N LEU A 164 17.34 14.09 -6.93
CA LEU A 164 18.56 14.77 -6.48
C LEU A 164 19.21 14.09 -5.25
N SER A 165 18.75 12.90 -4.87
CA SER A 165 19.37 12.08 -3.83
C SER A 165 20.55 11.30 -4.38
N ASP A 166 21.57 11.09 -3.54
CA ASP A 166 22.71 10.21 -3.80
C ASP A 166 22.28 8.73 -3.73
N GLY A 167 23.21 7.85 -4.10
CA GLY A 167 23.08 6.42 -3.92
C GLY A 167 22.39 5.69 -5.06
N ALA A 168 21.90 4.47 -4.77
CA ALA A 168 21.22 3.58 -5.71
C ALA A 168 19.84 3.16 -5.19
N PRO A 169 18.83 3.01 -6.07
CA PRO A 169 17.53 2.47 -5.67
C PRO A 169 17.65 0.96 -5.45
N THR A 170 17.46 0.49 -4.22
CA THR A 170 17.56 -0.93 -3.87
C THR A 170 16.22 -1.67 -3.89
N ILE A 171 15.15 -1.00 -4.23
CA ILE A 171 13.75 -1.45 -4.30
C ILE A 171 13.38 -2.35 -3.11
N GLY A 172 12.87 -1.72 -2.05
CA GLY A 172 12.52 -2.40 -0.80
C GLY A 172 13.70 -2.91 0.03
N GLY A 173 14.94 -2.63 -0.38
CA GLY A 173 16.12 -2.96 0.40
C GLY A 173 16.25 -2.11 1.67
N LYS A 174 17.14 -2.52 2.57
CA LYS A 174 17.31 -1.89 3.89
C LYS A 174 17.52 -0.37 3.82
N ASN A 175 18.25 0.11 2.83
CA ASN A 175 18.58 1.52 2.69
C ASN A 175 17.35 2.39 2.36
N GLU A 176 16.33 1.81 1.71
CA GLU A 176 15.05 2.50 1.50
C GLU A 176 14.22 2.68 2.77
N SER A 177 14.46 1.88 3.79
CA SER A 177 13.90 2.09 5.13
C SER A 177 14.71 3.10 5.93
N LEU A 178 16.03 3.09 5.79
CA LEU A 178 16.95 3.98 6.51
C LEU A 178 16.94 5.42 5.98
N ALA A 179 16.71 5.62 4.68
CA ALA A 179 16.67 6.96 4.09
C ALA A 179 15.57 7.85 4.72
N PRO A 180 14.27 7.47 4.73
CA PRO A 180 13.24 8.26 5.41
C PRO A 180 13.45 8.31 6.93
N LYS A 181 14.02 7.25 7.55
CA LYS A 181 14.42 7.29 8.96
C LYS A 181 15.38 8.43 9.22
N THR A 182 16.41 8.58 8.40
CA THR A 182 17.43 9.63 8.58
C THR A 182 16.83 11.03 8.41
N VAL A 183 15.91 11.22 7.45
CA VAL A 183 15.18 12.49 7.31
C VAL A 183 14.34 12.78 8.57
N ILE A 184 13.67 11.79 9.15
CA ILE A 184 12.94 11.93 10.42
C ILE A 184 13.90 12.26 11.57
N ASP A 185 15.07 11.65 11.61
CA ASP A 185 16.10 11.95 12.61
C ASP A 185 16.59 13.41 12.49
N TRP A 186 16.79 13.92 11.27
CA TRP A 186 17.11 15.32 11.05
C TRP A 186 15.98 16.26 11.48
N LEU A 187 14.73 15.95 11.14
CA LEU A 187 13.55 16.71 11.58
C LEU A 187 13.40 16.77 13.11
N CYS A 188 13.99 15.81 13.80
CA CYS A 188 14.05 15.73 15.27
C CYS A 188 15.39 16.20 15.86
N GLY A 189 16.30 16.72 15.07
CA GLY A 189 17.61 17.25 15.50
C GLY A 189 18.66 16.18 15.84
N ARG A 190 18.55 14.96 15.30
CA ARG A 190 19.47 13.84 15.56
C ARG A 190 20.38 13.46 14.39
N ALA A 191 20.12 13.99 13.18
CA ALA A 191 20.98 13.82 12.01
C ALA A 191 21.38 15.17 11.44
N LYS A 192 22.36 15.19 10.52
CA LYS A 192 22.85 16.39 9.85
C LYS A 192 22.11 16.63 8.55
N GLY A 193 21.82 17.88 8.26
CA GLY A 193 21.32 18.35 6.97
C GLY A 193 22.14 19.53 6.50
N TYR A 194 22.26 19.70 5.19
CA TYR A 194 23.09 20.71 4.56
C TYR A 194 22.30 21.53 3.55
N THR A 195 22.65 22.81 3.41
CA THR A 195 21.98 23.72 2.46
C THR A 195 22.25 23.36 0.99
N GLU A 196 23.35 22.66 0.74
CA GLU A 196 23.77 22.23 -0.60
C GLU A 196 24.20 20.75 -0.59
N ARG A 197 24.03 20.06 -1.73
CA ARG A 197 24.34 18.63 -1.88
C ARG A 197 25.78 18.30 -1.47
N ASN A 198 26.75 19.05 -1.97
CA ASN A 198 28.17 18.86 -1.70
C ASN A 198 28.72 19.92 -0.74
N GLY A 199 27.85 20.68 -0.06
CA GLY A 199 28.22 21.72 0.89
C GLY A 199 28.45 21.21 2.30
N ASN A 200 29.00 22.07 3.17
CA ASN A 200 29.26 21.79 4.57
C ASN A 200 28.49 22.73 5.53
N GLU A 201 27.64 23.62 4.99
CA GLU A 201 26.81 24.51 5.79
C GLU A 201 25.61 23.74 6.34
N GLU A 202 25.64 23.46 7.65
CA GLU A 202 24.58 22.72 8.32
C GLU A 202 23.29 23.53 8.46
N VAL A 203 22.15 22.91 8.22
CA VAL A 203 20.82 23.46 8.44
C VAL A 203 20.04 22.61 9.45
N LYS A 204 19.32 23.28 10.35
CA LYS A 204 18.52 22.65 11.41
C LYS A 204 17.03 22.91 11.22
N ALA A 205 16.22 21.91 11.52
CA ALA A 205 14.76 22.01 11.48
C ALA A 205 14.18 22.70 12.74
N PHE A 206 14.63 23.91 13.05
CA PHE A 206 14.24 24.65 14.27
C PHE A 206 12.75 24.92 14.39
N TRP A 207 12.04 24.88 13.28
CA TRP A 207 10.59 25.05 13.13
C TRP A 207 9.80 23.76 13.37
N SER A 208 10.46 22.63 13.53
CA SER A 208 9.83 21.32 13.75
C SER A 208 9.44 21.13 15.23
N THR A 209 8.29 20.50 15.47
CA THR A 209 7.92 19.98 16.80
C THR A 209 8.58 18.62 17.11
N GLY A 210 9.20 17.98 16.13
CA GLY A 210 9.70 16.61 16.22
C GLY A 210 8.60 15.55 16.18
N LYS A 211 7.35 15.91 15.78
CA LYS A 211 6.24 14.99 15.55
C LYS A 211 5.95 14.90 14.07
N ILE A 212 6.13 13.73 13.52
CA ILE A 212 6.04 13.46 12.10
C ILE A 212 4.94 12.43 11.82
N GLY A 213 4.11 12.70 10.81
CA GLY A 213 3.23 11.74 10.18
C GLY A 213 3.64 11.51 8.74
N MET A 214 3.56 10.28 8.24
CA MET A 214 3.83 9.98 6.83
C MET A 214 2.58 9.49 6.12
N THR A 215 2.50 9.77 4.82
CA THR A 215 1.43 9.28 3.94
C THR A 215 1.91 9.23 2.51
N GLY A 216 1.24 8.43 1.70
CA GLY A 216 1.49 8.30 0.28
C GLY A 216 0.71 7.14 -0.31
N THR A 217 0.67 7.05 -1.64
CA THR A 217 -0.04 6.01 -2.37
C THR A 217 0.93 5.12 -3.12
N SER A 218 0.67 3.80 -3.17
CA SER A 218 1.50 2.85 -3.90
C SER A 218 2.90 2.75 -3.28
N TYR A 219 3.98 2.85 -4.04
CA TYR A 219 5.33 2.89 -3.51
C TYR A 219 5.51 4.02 -2.47
N ASN A 220 4.89 5.20 -2.69
CA ASN A 220 4.91 6.27 -1.69
C ASN A 220 4.13 5.89 -0.42
N GLY A 221 3.24 4.91 -0.48
CA GLY A 221 2.55 4.30 0.67
C GLY A 221 3.39 3.20 1.35
N THR A 222 4.27 2.54 0.60
CA THR A 222 5.25 1.57 1.11
C THR A 222 6.28 2.23 2.01
N ILE A 223 6.82 3.38 1.60
CA ILE A 223 7.89 4.07 2.34
C ILE A 223 7.50 4.48 3.77
N PRO A 224 6.28 4.95 4.08
CA PRO A 224 5.82 5.12 5.47
C PRO A 224 5.92 3.87 6.34
N LEU A 225 5.60 2.69 5.78
CA LEU A 225 5.77 1.42 6.49
C LEU A 225 7.25 1.09 6.66
N ALA A 226 8.05 1.22 5.60
CA ALA A 226 9.50 1.03 5.65
C ALA A 226 10.15 1.88 6.76
N ALA A 227 9.79 3.17 6.87
CA ALA A 227 10.24 4.04 7.94
C ALA A 227 9.75 3.58 9.33
N ALA A 228 8.47 3.20 9.43
CA ALA A 228 7.86 2.82 10.71
C ALA A 228 8.45 1.53 11.28
N THR A 229 8.82 0.56 10.44
CA THR A 229 9.44 -0.69 10.89
C THR A 229 10.84 -0.50 11.46
N THR A 230 11.51 0.64 11.18
CA THR A 230 12.79 0.99 11.85
C THR A 230 12.62 1.37 13.31
N GLY A 231 11.41 1.66 13.77
CA GLY A 231 11.13 2.15 15.12
C GLY A 231 11.61 3.58 15.38
N VAL A 232 11.85 4.38 14.34
CA VAL A 232 12.38 5.73 14.45
C VAL A 232 11.53 6.60 15.36
N LYS A 233 12.18 7.28 16.31
CA LYS A 233 11.49 8.18 17.25
C LYS A 233 11.02 9.44 16.52
N GLY A 234 9.80 9.89 16.83
CA GLY A 234 9.18 11.06 16.23
C GLY A 234 8.24 10.72 15.06
N LEU A 235 8.29 9.51 14.52
CA LEU A 235 7.24 9.02 13.62
C LEU A 235 6.06 8.55 14.45
N GLU A 236 5.04 9.41 14.58
CA GLU A 236 3.90 9.18 15.47
C GLU A 236 2.73 8.45 14.78
N ALA A 237 2.54 8.70 13.48
CA ALA A 237 1.43 8.13 12.72
C ALA A 237 1.77 7.94 11.24
N ILE A 238 1.20 6.90 10.63
CA ILE A 238 1.29 6.68 9.19
C ILE A 238 -0.10 6.43 8.58
N ILE A 239 -0.26 6.88 7.33
CA ILE A 239 -1.45 6.64 6.51
C ILE A 239 -0.99 6.07 5.16
N PRO A 240 -0.62 4.79 5.09
CA PRO A 240 -0.28 4.11 3.85
C PRO A 240 -1.54 3.86 3.02
N ILE A 241 -1.49 4.19 1.72
CA ILE A 241 -2.60 4.01 0.79
C ILE A 241 -2.15 3.05 -0.30
N ALA A 242 -2.80 1.91 -0.43
CA ALA A 242 -2.44 0.84 -1.37
C ALA A 242 -0.93 0.52 -1.37
N PRO A 243 -0.31 0.28 -0.19
CA PRO A 243 1.12 0.05 -0.09
C PRO A 243 1.48 -1.36 -0.56
N ASN A 244 2.61 -1.49 -1.26
CA ASN A 244 3.31 -2.76 -1.38
C ASN A 244 4.00 -3.06 -0.04
N THR A 245 3.68 -4.16 0.59
CA THR A 245 4.23 -4.55 1.90
C THR A 245 5.17 -5.75 1.85
N SER A 246 5.27 -6.38 0.69
CA SER A 246 6.18 -7.49 0.39
C SER A 246 6.43 -7.56 -1.11
N TYR A 247 7.67 -7.40 -1.53
CA TYR A 247 7.99 -7.51 -2.96
C TYR A 247 7.85 -8.94 -3.48
N TYR A 248 7.97 -9.96 -2.62
CA TYR A 248 7.62 -11.33 -2.98
C TYR A 248 6.14 -11.44 -3.36
N HIS A 249 5.22 -11.03 -2.49
CA HIS A 249 3.78 -11.07 -2.77
C HIS A 249 3.35 -10.14 -3.92
N TYR A 250 4.19 -9.18 -4.30
CA TYR A 250 3.93 -8.29 -5.42
C TYR A 250 4.27 -8.95 -6.77
N TYR A 251 5.34 -9.79 -6.83
CA TYR A 251 5.81 -10.44 -8.04
C TYR A 251 5.63 -11.96 -8.05
N ARG A 252 5.17 -12.54 -6.96
CA ARG A 252 4.92 -13.97 -6.78
C ARG A 252 3.58 -14.19 -6.08
N SER A 253 2.98 -15.36 -6.30
CA SER A 253 1.77 -15.76 -5.60
C SER A 253 1.83 -17.25 -5.31
N ASN A 254 2.06 -17.62 -4.04
CA ASN A 254 2.18 -19.02 -3.63
C ASN A 254 3.18 -19.80 -4.49
N GLY A 255 4.38 -19.25 -4.69
CA GLY A 255 5.44 -19.81 -5.53
C GLY A 255 5.34 -19.45 -7.02
N LEU A 256 4.16 -19.13 -7.51
CA LEU A 256 3.95 -18.82 -8.92
C LEU A 256 4.55 -17.46 -9.28
N VAL A 257 5.40 -17.43 -10.31
CA VAL A 257 5.90 -16.19 -10.93
C VAL A 257 4.74 -15.50 -11.63
N ARG A 258 4.40 -14.31 -11.16
CA ARG A 258 3.32 -13.51 -11.74
C ARG A 258 3.72 -12.05 -11.89
N SER A 259 2.93 -11.32 -12.66
CA SER A 259 3.08 -9.89 -12.85
C SER A 259 2.00 -9.12 -12.10
N PRO A 260 2.27 -7.87 -11.68
CA PRO A 260 1.23 -6.95 -11.20
C PRO A 260 0.23 -6.64 -12.32
N GLY A 261 -1.02 -6.44 -11.97
CA GLY A 261 -2.07 -6.10 -12.95
C GLY A 261 -1.76 -4.84 -13.73
N GLY A 262 -1.82 -4.92 -15.05
CA GLY A 262 -1.48 -3.84 -15.98
C GLY A 262 0.01 -3.75 -16.35
N TYR A 263 0.87 -4.60 -15.77
CA TYR A 263 2.32 -4.59 -16.00
C TYR A 263 2.86 -6.02 -16.24
N LEU A 264 2.26 -6.69 -17.22
CA LEU A 264 2.64 -8.07 -17.57
C LEU A 264 4.12 -8.14 -17.95
N GLY A 265 4.88 -9.02 -17.26
CA GLY A 265 6.32 -9.15 -17.39
C GLY A 265 7.14 -8.24 -16.47
N GLU A 266 6.52 -7.41 -15.62
CA GLU A 266 7.25 -6.66 -14.59
C GLU A 266 7.81 -7.59 -13.52
N ASP A 267 9.05 -7.31 -13.10
CA ASP A 267 9.67 -7.83 -11.89
C ASP A 267 10.49 -6.72 -11.21
N ILE A 268 11.13 -6.97 -10.09
CA ILE A 268 11.78 -5.95 -9.26
C ILE A 268 12.89 -5.19 -9.99
N ASP A 269 13.60 -5.85 -10.91
CA ASP A 269 14.65 -5.26 -11.76
C ASP A 269 14.06 -4.31 -12.82
N VAL A 270 12.83 -4.55 -13.29
CA VAL A 270 12.08 -3.64 -14.15
C VAL A 270 11.72 -2.37 -13.36
N LEU A 271 11.23 -2.53 -12.13
CA LEU A 271 10.91 -1.40 -11.26
C LEU A 271 12.15 -0.58 -10.91
N TYR A 272 13.32 -1.24 -10.74
CA TYR A 272 14.59 -0.55 -10.58
C TYR A 272 14.88 0.38 -11.77
N ASP A 273 14.85 -0.13 -13.00
CA ASP A 273 15.07 0.68 -14.20
C ASP A 273 14.04 1.81 -14.31
N PHE A 274 12.80 1.54 -13.90
CA PHE A 274 11.70 2.48 -13.99
C PHE A 274 11.90 3.72 -13.10
N VAL A 275 12.59 3.60 -11.96
CA VAL A 275 12.76 4.70 -10.99
C VAL A 275 14.19 5.23 -10.91
N HIS A 276 15.19 4.56 -11.47
CA HIS A 276 16.60 4.96 -11.36
C HIS A 276 16.88 6.26 -12.11
N SER A 277 16.57 7.38 -11.48
CA SER A 277 16.68 8.74 -12.03
C SER A 277 17.81 9.57 -11.39
N GLY A 278 18.65 8.95 -10.57
CA GLY A 278 19.77 9.60 -9.87
C GLY A 278 20.89 10.04 -10.80
N ASP A 279 22.09 10.15 -10.28
CA ASP A 279 23.26 10.63 -11.03
C ASP A 279 23.63 9.72 -12.21
N GLU A 280 23.76 10.32 -13.39
CA GLU A 280 24.14 9.61 -14.61
C GLU A 280 25.54 9.01 -14.51
N ASP A 281 26.48 9.71 -13.87
CA ASP A 281 27.86 9.25 -13.69
C ASP A 281 27.98 8.00 -12.81
N LYS A 282 27.01 7.79 -11.89
CA LYS A 282 26.96 6.62 -10.99
C LYS A 282 26.15 5.45 -11.58
N ARG A 283 25.37 5.70 -12.62
CA ARG A 283 24.39 4.76 -13.15
C ARG A 283 25.00 3.42 -13.57
N ALA A 284 26.14 3.43 -14.26
CA ALA A 284 26.81 2.21 -14.70
C ALA A 284 27.27 1.34 -13.51
N HIS A 285 27.77 1.95 -12.44
CA HIS A 285 28.16 1.25 -11.22
C HIS A 285 26.92 0.66 -10.52
N ASN A 286 25.91 1.48 -10.31
CA ASN A 286 24.66 1.10 -9.63
C ASN A 286 23.94 -0.04 -10.37
N ASN A 287 23.84 0.06 -11.70
CA ASN A 287 23.26 -1.02 -12.51
C ASN A 287 23.98 -2.32 -12.30
N LYS A 288 25.33 -2.32 -12.36
CA LYS A 288 26.14 -3.53 -12.21
C LYS A 288 26.00 -4.16 -10.82
N VAL A 289 26.01 -3.34 -9.76
CA VAL A 289 26.02 -3.85 -8.36
C VAL A 289 24.61 -4.24 -7.92
N VAL A 290 23.62 -3.37 -8.14
CA VAL A 290 22.27 -3.58 -7.61
C VAL A 290 21.43 -4.41 -8.56
N ARG A 291 21.24 -3.98 -9.81
CA ARG A 291 20.35 -4.67 -10.76
C ARG A 291 20.98 -5.98 -11.25
N ASP A 292 22.17 -5.89 -11.88
CA ASP A 292 22.78 -7.00 -12.64
C ASP A 292 23.45 -8.05 -11.74
N THR A 293 23.63 -7.76 -10.44
CA THR A 293 24.18 -8.69 -9.45
C THR A 293 23.16 -8.99 -8.36
N GLU A 294 22.91 -8.08 -7.42
CA GLU A 294 22.07 -8.35 -6.25
C GLU A 294 20.65 -8.80 -6.63
N MET A 295 20.00 -8.08 -7.54
CA MET A 295 18.63 -8.43 -7.95
C MET A 295 18.64 -9.72 -8.79
N MET A 296 19.51 -9.83 -9.80
CA MET A 296 19.53 -11.02 -10.67
C MET A 296 19.87 -12.29 -9.92
N ASP A 297 20.73 -12.23 -8.89
CA ASP A 297 21.01 -13.37 -8.01
C ASP A 297 19.83 -13.71 -7.08
N GLY A 298 18.96 -12.74 -6.77
CA GLY A 298 17.92 -12.86 -5.75
C GLY A 298 16.51 -13.14 -6.27
N ILE A 299 16.17 -12.70 -7.48
CA ILE A 299 14.76 -12.74 -7.97
C ILE A 299 14.23 -14.13 -8.25
N ASP A 300 15.10 -15.06 -8.61
CA ASP A 300 14.76 -16.45 -8.93
C ASP A 300 13.45 -16.58 -9.75
N ARG A 301 13.53 -16.20 -11.03
CA ARG A 301 12.40 -16.32 -11.95
C ARG A 301 12.17 -17.75 -12.43
N GLN A 302 13.12 -18.65 -12.17
CA GLN A 302 13.02 -20.04 -12.60
C GLN A 302 12.11 -20.85 -11.68
N THR A 303 12.30 -20.74 -10.37
CA THR A 303 11.51 -21.49 -9.38
C THR A 303 10.37 -20.68 -8.78
N GLY A 304 10.54 -19.37 -8.64
CA GLY A 304 9.60 -18.50 -7.92
C GLY A 304 9.65 -18.66 -6.40
N ASP A 305 10.66 -19.38 -5.87
CA ASP A 305 10.78 -19.68 -4.46
C ASP A 305 11.04 -18.45 -3.59
N LEU A 306 10.47 -18.47 -2.38
CA LEU A 306 10.75 -17.50 -1.34
C LEU A 306 12.15 -17.74 -0.77
N ASN A 307 13.05 -16.78 -0.93
CA ASN A 307 14.42 -16.82 -0.43
C ASN A 307 14.75 -15.62 0.49
N ALA A 308 16.03 -15.51 0.89
CA ALA A 308 16.48 -14.43 1.77
C ALA A 308 16.37 -13.04 1.14
N PHE A 309 16.53 -12.89 -0.17
CA PHE A 309 16.38 -11.64 -0.90
C PHE A 309 14.94 -11.10 -0.76
N TRP A 310 13.95 -11.95 -0.98
CA TRP A 310 12.54 -11.63 -0.85
C TRP A 310 12.12 -11.41 0.61
N SER A 311 12.59 -12.28 1.52
CA SER A 311 12.30 -12.16 2.97
C SER A 311 12.81 -10.86 3.56
N GLY A 312 13.95 -10.34 3.07
CA GLY A 312 14.50 -9.04 3.45
C GLY A 312 13.67 -7.86 2.95
N ARG A 313 12.78 -8.08 1.97
CA ARG A 313 11.89 -7.10 1.35
C ARG A 313 10.41 -7.31 1.72
N ASP A 314 10.16 -7.96 2.86
CA ASP A 314 8.84 -8.12 3.47
C ASP A 314 8.78 -7.37 4.80
N TYR A 315 8.02 -6.28 4.84
CA TYR A 315 7.91 -5.44 6.03
C TYR A 315 7.16 -6.12 7.19
N LEU A 316 6.39 -7.18 6.94
CA LEU A 316 5.79 -7.98 8.01
C LEU A 316 6.86 -8.59 8.91
N ASN A 317 7.99 -9.02 8.34
CA ASN A 317 9.13 -9.58 9.09
C ASN A 317 9.85 -8.54 9.97
N GLN A 318 9.56 -7.25 9.76
CA GLN A 318 10.25 -6.14 10.43
C GLN A 318 9.33 -5.38 11.40
N MET A 319 8.10 -5.86 11.63
CA MET A 319 7.08 -5.18 12.44
C MET A 319 7.46 -4.99 13.92
N ASP A 320 8.45 -5.71 14.44
CA ASP A 320 8.78 -5.71 15.87
C ASP A 320 9.11 -4.34 16.45
N HIS A 321 9.70 -3.47 15.67
CA HIS A 321 10.10 -2.14 16.11
C HIS A 321 9.05 -1.06 15.84
N MET A 322 8.00 -1.37 15.08
CA MET A 322 6.96 -0.40 14.73
C MET A 322 6.20 0.10 15.97
N LYS A 323 6.05 1.43 16.07
CA LYS A 323 5.33 2.13 17.16
C LYS A 323 4.30 3.12 16.65
N ALA A 324 4.41 3.55 15.39
CA ALA A 324 3.52 4.53 14.80
C ALA A 324 2.07 4.03 14.73
N ALA A 325 1.12 4.94 14.98
CA ALA A 325 -0.30 4.67 14.78
C ALA A 325 -0.59 4.46 13.28
N LEU A 326 -1.42 3.48 12.93
CA LEU A 326 -1.66 3.02 11.58
C LEU A 326 -3.10 3.26 11.12
N LEU A 327 -3.29 4.11 10.12
CA LEU A 327 -4.53 4.17 9.33
C LEU A 327 -4.24 3.61 7.93
N MET A 328 -4.58 2.35 7.70
CA MET A 328 -4.37 1.67 6.44
C MET A 328 -5.50 1.97 5.45
N SER A 329 -5.21 2.10 4.15
CA SER A 329 -6.22 2.24 3.10
C SER A 329 -5.90 1.36 1.90
N HIS A 330 -6.92 0.66 1.32
CA HIS A 330 -6.75 -0.15 0.12
C HIS A 330 -8.06 -0.33 -0.66
N GLY A 331 -7.93 -0.66 -1.95
CA GLY A 331 -9.04 -1.12 -2.79
C GLY A 331 -9.11 -2.64 -2.83
N PHE A 332 -10.30 -3.23 -2.66
CA PHE A 332 -10.47 -4.67 -2.83
C PHE A 332 -10.23 -5.14 -4.28
N ASN A 333 -10.47 -4.24 -5.25
CA ASN A 333 -10.20 -4.50 -6.66
C ASN A 333 -8.88 -3.90 -7.15
N ASP A 334 -7.92 -3.77 -6.25
CA ASP A 334 -6.54 -3.39 -6.60
C ASP A 334 -5.78 -4.63 -7.08
N TRP A 335 -5.77 -4.84 -8.38
CA TRP A 335 -5.08 -5.96 -9.01
C TRP A 335 -3.63 -5.61 -9.41
N ASN A 336 -3.19 -4.38 -9.14
CA ASN A 336 -1.78 -4.00 -9.21
C ASN A 336 -1.07 -4.37 -7.89
N VAL A 337 -1.37 -3.65 -6.80
CA VAL A 337 -0.94 -4.03 -5.45
C VAL A 337 -2.11 -4.73 -4.77
N MET A 338 -2.02 -6.04 -4.58
CA MET A 338 -3.12 -6.86 -4.09
C MET A 338 -3.57 -6.43 -2.68
N PRO A 339 -4.88 -6.49 -2.34
CA PRO A 339 -5.39 -6.03 -1.06
C PRO A 339 -4.85 -6.81 0.16
N GLU A 340 -4.31 -8.01 -0.02
CA GLU A 340 -3.64 -8.77 1.04
C GLU A 340 -2.47 -8.00 1.67
N HIS A 341 -1.76 -7.17 0.90
CA HIS A 341 -0.66 -6.36 1.41
C HIS A 341 -1.09 -5.52 2.62
N SER A 342 -2.23 -4.84 2.53
CA SER A 342 -2.75 -4.06 3.65
C SER A 342 -3.32 -4.93 4.75
N TYR A 343 -3.99 -6.03 4.42
CA TYR A 343 -4.58 -6.92 5.42
C TYR A 343 -3.54 -7.56 6.34
N ARG A 344 -2.43 -8.03 5.78
CA ARG A 344 -1.32 -8.66 6.53
C ARG A 344 -0.77 -7.71 7.61
N ILE A 345 -0.48 -6.47 7.23
CA ILE A 345 0.08 -5.45 8.13
C ILE A 345 -0.97 -4.98 9.15
N TYR A 346 -2.22 -4.76 8.73
CA TYR A 346 -3.32 -4.41 9.63
C TYR A 346 -3.48 -5.43 10.75
N LYS A 347 -3.52 -6.72 10.40
CA LYS A 347 -3.62 -7.82 11.36
C LYS A 347 -2.44 -7.83 12.33
N ALA A 348 -1.22 -7.76 11.83
CA ALA A 348 -0.02 -7.74 12.66
C ALA A 348 0.06 -6.52 13.59
N ALA A 349 -0.31 -5.33 13.11
CA ALA A 349 -0.35 -4.12 13.92
C ALA A 349 -1.36 -4.21 15.08
N LYS A 350 -2.52 -4.82 14.83
CA LYS A 350 -3.53 -5.10 15.88
C LYS A 350 -3.04 -6.10 16.91
N GLU A 351 -2.43 -7.20 16.47
CA GLU A 351 -1.86 -8.22 17.34
C GLU A 351 -0.77 -7.64 18.27
N LYS A 352 -0.04 -6.62 17.79
CA LYS A 352 0.91 -5.84 18.58
C LYS A 352 0.25 -4.80 19.49
N GLY A 353 -1.05 -4.59 19.42
CA GLY A 353 -1.77 -3.58 20.20
C GLY A 353 -1.50 -2.14 19.75
N LEU A 354 -1.04 -1.90 18.53
CA LEU A 354 -0.86 -0.56 18.01
C LEU A 354 -2.23 0.11 17.74
N PRO A 355 -2.35 1.42 17.91
CA PRO A 355 -3.52 2.16 17.43
C PRO A 355 -3.67 1.94 15.92
N THR A 356 -4.75 1.25 15.52
CA THR A 356 -4.87 0.76 14.14
C THR A 356 -6.30 0.90 13.65
N GLN A 357 -6.47 1.44 12.44
CA GLN A 357 -7.72 1.45 11.67
C GLN A 357 -7.42 1.06 10.21
N ILE A 358 -8.43 0.51 9.52
CA ILE A 358 -8.37 0.21 8.09
C ILE A 358 -9.58 0.78 7.37
N TYR A 359 -9.34 1.35 6.19
CA TYR A 359 -10.34 1.82 5.25
C TYR A 359 -10.21 1.04 3.95
N TYR A 360 -11.25 0.27 3.61
CA TYR A 360 -11.32 -0.47 2.35
C TYR A 360 -12.41 0.06 1.44
N HIS A 361 -12.21 -0.08 0.12
CA HIS A 361 -13.20 0.30 -0.89
C HIS A 361 -13.15 -0.63 -2.10
N GLN A 362 -14.22 -0.69 -2.88
CA GLN A 362 -14.34 -1.55 -4.06
C GLN A 362 -13.75 -0.94 -5.35
N LEU A 363 -12.86 0.03 -5.25
CA LEU A 363 -12.14 0.57 -6.41
C LEU A 363 -10.79 -0.15 -6.58
N GLY A 364 -10.11 0.16 -7.70
CA GLY A 364 -8.77 -0.32 -8.00
C GLY A 364 -7.66 0.42 -7.23
N HIS A 365 -6.48 0.48 -7.85
CA HIS A 365 -5.25 1.00 -7.25
C HIS A 365 -5.37 2.44 -6.75
N GLY A 366 -5.06 2.68 -5.47
CA GLY A 366 -5.10 3.98 -4.82
C GLY A 366 -6.33 4.16 -3.91
N GLY A 367 -6.92 5.36 -3.89
CA GLY A 367 -8.12 5.66 -3.10
C GLY A 367 -7.83 5.95 -1.63
N PRO A 368 -7.42 7.21 -1.29
CA PRO A 368 -7.20 7.60 0.10
C PRO A 368 -8.51 7.56 0.91
N PRO A 369 -8.42 7.40 2.24
CA PRO A 369 -9.55 7.61 3.13
C PRO A 369 -10.12 9.03 2.96
N PRO A 370 -11.38 9.28 3.37
CA PRO A 370 -11.92 10.63 3.45
C PRO A 370 -10.97 11.59 4.16
N THR A 371 -10.88 12.83 3.66
CA THR A 371 -9.95 13.83 4.23
C THR A 371 -10.20 14.07 5.72
N SER A 372 -11.46 13.99 6.19
CA SER A 372 -11.80 14.08 7.60
C SER A 372 -11.17 12.95 8.45
N MET A 373 -11.18 11.70 7.96
CA MET A 373 -10.51 10.58 8.66
C MET A 373 -9.00 10.84 8.79
N MET A 374 -8.35 11.19 7.68
CA MET A 374 -6.90 11.51 7.68
C MET A 374 -6.60 12.69 8.61
N ASN A 375 -7.44 13.73 8.58
CA ASN A 375 -7.27 14.93 9.39
C ASN A 375 -7.43 14.61 10.89
N ARG A 376 -8.48 13.88 11.28
CA ARG A 376 -8.66 13.43 12.67
C ARG A 376 -7.48 12.58 13.14
N TRP A 377 -6.93 11.69 12.27
CA TRP A 377 -5.76 10.86 12.57
C TRP A 377 -4.52 11.71 12.87
N PHE A 378 -4.15 12.59 11.95
CA PHE A 378 -2.99 13.47 12.15
C PHE A 378 -3.20 14.51 13.26
N THR A 379 -4.41 15.04 13.43
CA THR A 379 -4.73 15.96 14.54
C THR A 379 -4.49 15.30 15.90
N LYS A 380 -4.89 14.03 16.05
CA LYS A 380 -4.65 13.30 17.31
C LYS A 380 -3.17 13.08 17.56
N TYR A 381 -2.48 12.44 16.60
CA TYR A 381 -1.13 11.95 16.86
C TYR A 381 -0.05 13.02 16.71
N LEU A 382 -0.26 14.04 15.86
CA LEU A 382 0.75 15.06 15.60
C LEU A 382 0.54 16.34 16.42
N HIS A 383 -0.70 16.80 16.55
CA HIS A 383 -1.01 17.95 17.41
C HIS A 383 -1.34 17.56 18.86
N GLY A 384 -1.61 16.30 19.14
CA GLY A 384 -1.93 15.81 20.49
C GLY A 384 -3.34 16.17 20.96
N ILE A 385 -4.26 16.52 20.04
CA ILE A 385 -5.66 16.87 20.37
C ILE A 385 -6.44 15.59 20.68
N ASP A 386 -7.04 15.52 21.87
CA ASP A 386 -7.93 14.41 22.22
C ASP A 386 -9.26 14.54 21.48
N ASN A 387 -9.38 13.84 20.37
CA ASN A 387 -10.57 13.82 19.51
C ASN A 387 -11.36 12.51 19.61
N GLY A 388 -11.03 11.67 20.57
CA GLY A 388 -11.75 10.42 20.85
C GLY A 388 -11.44 9.25 19.91
N ILE A 389 -10.60 9.41 18.88
CA ILE A 389 -10.37 8.39 17.86
C ILE A 389 -9.78 7.09 18.44
N GLU A 390 -8.99 7.16 19.51
CA GLU A 390 -8.44 5.99 20.19
C GLU A 390 -9.51 5.18 20.94
N LYS A 391 -10.60 5.84 21.33
CA LYS A 391 -11.72 5.22 22.06
C LYS A 391 -12.79 4.65 21.12
N GLU A 392 -12.66 4.90 19.81
CA GLU A 392 -13.59 4.34 18.81
C GLU A 392 -13.52 2.82 18.84
N LYS A 393 -14.69 2.18 18.94
CA LYS A 393 -14.81 0.72 18.93
C LYS A 393 -14.59 0.17 17.53
N ASN A 394 -15.08 0.88 16.50
CA ASN A 394 -14.95 0.48 15.11
C ASN A 394 -13.52 0.69 14.63
N LYS A 395 -12.95 -0.33 14.02
CA LYS A 395 -11.57 -0.33 13.51
C LYS A 395 -11.51 -0.50 11.98
N ALA A 396 -12.60 -0.91 11.35
CA ALA A 396 -12.70 -1.07 9.92
C ALA A 396 -13.83 -0.21 9.34
N TYR A 397 -13.57 0.39 8.19
CA TYR A 397 -14.46 1.28 7.47
C TYR A 397 -14.51 0.81 6.02
N ILE A 398 -15.64 0.24 5.62
CA ILE A 398 -15.80 -0.49 4.37
C ILE A 398 -16.75 0.26 3.43
N VAL A 399 -16.30 0.49 2.20
CA VAL A 399 -17.11 1.00 1.09
C VAL A 399 -17.31 -0.15 0.10
N ARG A 400 -18.53 -0.63 -0.06
CA ARG A 400 -18.88 -1.64 -1.05
C ARG A 400 -19.16 -1.00 -2.41
N GLU A 401 -19.37 -1.85 -3.41
CA GLU A 401 -19.81 -1.40 -4.73
C GLU A 401 -21.02 -0.45 -4.63
N HIS A 402 -20.95 0.65 -5.38
CA HIS A 402 -21.97 1.71 -5.44
C HIS A 402 -22.21 2.51 -4.14
N ASP A 403 -21.50 2.22 -3.05
CA ASP A 403 -21.58 2.98 -1.81
C ASP A 403 -20.83 4.32 -1.94
N ASP A 404 -21.27 5.31 -1.16
CA ASP A 404 -20.57 6.60 -1.06
C ASP A 404 -19.26 6.45 -0.28
N ARG A 405 -18.14 6.74 -0.94
CA ARG A 405 -16.80 6.67 -0.35
C ARG A 405 -16.62 7.57 0.88
N LEU A 406 -17.43 8.61 1.02
CA LEU A 406 -17.39 9.52 2.16
C LEU A 406 -18.20 9.01 3.36
N GLN A 407 -18.98 7.96 3.16
CA GLN A 407 -19.85 7.36 4.17
C GLN A 407 -19.63 5.83 4.28
N PRO A 408 -18.42 5.39 4.66
CA PRO A 408 -18.13 3.96 4.77
C PRO A 408 -18.98 3.31 5.86
N THR A 409 -19.34 2.04 5.66
CA THR A 409 -19.92 1.22 6.73
C THR A 409 -18.85 0.87 7.74
N ALA A 410 -19.11 1.18 9.02
CA ALA A 410 -18.15 0.95 10.10
C ALA A 410 -18.39 -0.41 10.76
N TYR A 411 -17.31 -1.21 10.91
CA TYR A 411 -17.28 -2.48 11.63
C TYR A 411 -16.38 -2.39 12.86
N LEU A 412 -16.65 -3.23 13.84
CA LEU A 412 -15.74 -3.40 14.99
C LEU A 412 -14.35 -3.83 14.53
N ASP A 413 -14.28 -4.63 13.48
CA ASP A 413 -13.06 -5.17 12.91
C ASP A 413 -13.23 -5.58 11.44
N TYR A 414 -12.10 -5.90 10.76
CA TYR A 414 -12.09 -6.61 9.49
C TYR A 414 -11.29 -7.92 9.63
N PRO A 415 -11.83 -9.06 9.17
CA PRO A 415 -13.16 -9.25 8.58
C PRO A 415 -14.32 -8.86 9.49
N ASN A 416 -15.54 -8.76 8.93
CA ASN A 416 -16.74 -8.51 9.73
C ASN A 416 -16.82 -9.53 10.88
N PRO A 417 -17.00 -9.09 12.14
CA PRO A 417 -16.95 -9.99 13.31
C PRO A 417 -18.01 -11.10 13.30
N ASP A 418 -19.07 -10.96 12.50
CA ASP A 418 -20.11 -11.98 12.35
C ASP A 418 -19.83 -12.96 11.19
N ALA A 419 -18.73 -12.77 10.45
CA ALA A 419 -18.29 -13.71 9.44
C ALA A 419 -17.82 -15.03 10.08
N ARG A 420 -18.20 -16.14 9.48
CA ARG A 420 -17.79 -17.51 9.86
C ARG A 420 -17.41 -18.27 8.63
N GLU A 421 -16.45 -19.17 8.75
CA GLU A 421 -16.02 -20.04 7.67
C GLU A 421 -17.13 -21.05 7.33
N VAL A 422 -17.48 -21.11 6.03
CA VAL A 422 -18.40 -22.11 5.46
C VAL A 422 -17.64 -22.88 4.39
N THR A 423 -17.47 -24.18 4.58
CA THR A 423 -16.74 -25.04 3.65
C THR A 423 -17.69 -25.70 2.68
N LEU A 424 -17.46 -25.48 1.39
CA LEU A 424 -18.23 -26.03 0.28
C LEU A 424 -17.42 -27.08 -0.47
N ASN A 425 -18.10 -28.14 -0.86
CA ASN A 425 -17.62 -29.20 -1.74
C ASN A 425 -18.08 -28.95 -3.17
N ILE A 426 -17.37 -29.51 -4.14
CA ILE A 426 -17.69 -29.37 -5.56
C ILE A 426 -18.32 -30.66 -6.08
N THR A 427 -19.31 -30.55 -6.96
CA THR A 427 -19.97 -31.71 -7.61
C THR A 427 -19.74 -31.68 -9.12
N PRO A 428 -19.77 -32.84 -9.82
CA PRO A 428 -19.44 -32.93 -11.23
C PRO A 428 -20.21 -31.99 -12.15
N GLY A 429 -19.62 -31.65 -13.30
CA GLY A 429 -20.20 -30.81 -14.35
C GLY A 429 -19.39 -29.57 -14.69
N GLY A 430 -18.16 -29.41 -14.15
CA GLY A 430 -17.37 -28.21 -14.25
C GLY A 430 -17.09 -27.70 -15.67
N MET A 431 -17.03 -28.56 -16.68
CA MET A 431 -16.88 -28.14 -18.10
C MET A 431 -18.06 -27.29 -18.59
N THR A 432 -19.25 -27.53 -18.08
CA THR A 432 -20.41 -26.66 -18.25
C THR A 432 -20.62 -25.85 -16.97
N THR A 433 -21.32 -26.46 -16.00
CA THR A 433 -21.52 -25.88 -14.67
C THR A 433 -21.78 -27.01 -13.67
N GLY A 434 -20.80 -27.26 -12.79
CA GLY A 434 -20.94 -28.16 -11.63
C GLY A 434 -21.54 -27.41 -10.44
N GLY A 435 -21.73 -28.08 -9.30
CA GLY A 435 -22.31 -27.49 -8.10
C GLY A 435 -21.29 -27.15 -7.01
N LEU A 436 -21.57 -26.08 -6.25
CA LEU A 436 -20.98 -25.77 -4.95
C LEU A 436 -22.03 -26.06 -3.86
N THR A 437 -21.71 -26.97 -2.93
CA THR A 437 -22.70 -27.51 -1.98
C THR A 437 -22.05 -27.84 -0.62
N LEU A 438 -22.88 -27.92 0.43
CA LEU A 438 -22.47 -28.43 1.75
C LEU A 438 -22.33 -29.96 1.75
N ASN A 439 -22.98 -30.66 0.80
CA ASN A 439 -22.96 -32.13 0.74
C ASN A 439 -21.59 -32.62 0.29
N GLU A 440 -21.19 -33.79 0.77
CA GLU A 440 -19.95 -34.44 0.34
C GLU A 440 -19.93 -34.72 -1.17
N SER A 441 -18.77 -34.62 -1.76
CA SER A 441 -18.52 -34.93 -3.16
C SER A 441 -18.30 -36.40 -3.38
N ILE A 442 -18.52 -36.86 -4.61
CA ILE A 442 -18.21 -38.24 -5.02
C ILE A 442 -16.74 -38.33 -5.47
N GLU A 443 -16.13 -39.49 -5.26
CA GLU A 443 -14.78 -39.78 -5.76
C GLU A 443 -14.77 -39.82 -7.28
N THR A 444 -14.35 -38.73 -7.91
CA THR A 444 -14.21 -38.59 -9.37
C THR A 444 -13.27 -37.43 -9.68
N GLY A 445 -12.79 -37.35 -10.92
CA GLY A 445 -11.93 -36.28 -11.41
C GLY A 445 -12.50 -35.62 -12.66
N GLU A 446 -12.25 -34.31 -12.80
CA GLU A 446 -12.54 -33.56 -14.02
C GLU A 446 -11.26 -32.87 -14.52
N THR A 447 -11.11 -32.82 -15.85
CA THR A 447 -9.89 -32.32 -16.49
C THR A 447 -10.16 -31.06 -17.27
N LEU A 448 -9.29 -30.07 -17.11
CA LEU A 448 -9.20 -28.89 -17.97
C LEU A 448 -7.90 -28.91 -18.78
N VAL A 449 -7.86 -28.18 -19.87
CA VAL A 449 -6.70 -28.02 -20.76
C VAL A 449 -6.33 -26.55 -20.83
N ASP A 450 -5.10 -26.22 -20.49
CA ASP A 450 -4.59 -24.86 -20.52
C ASP A 450 -4.62 -24.25 -21.93
N ASP A 451 -5.08 -23.00 -22.01
CA ASP A 451 -5.00 -22.15 -23.20
C ASP A 451 -5.02 -20.67 -22.78
N VAL A 452 -3.84 -20.11 -22.61
CA VAL A 452 -3.64 -18.74 -22.14
C VAL A 452 -4.14 -17.67 -23.13
N SER A 453 -4.44 -18.05 -24.38
CA SER A 453 -5.01 -17.11 -25.37
C SER A 453 -6.44 -16.69 -25.05
N ILE A 454 -7.11 -17.39 -24.10
CA ILE A 454 -8.49 -17.12 -23.67
C ILE A 454 -8.44 -16.40 -22.32
N SER A 455 -8.95 -15.19 -22.26
CA SER A 455 -8.96 -14.41 -21.03
C SER A 455 -9.86 -15.03 -19.94
N GLY A 456 -9.55 -14.76 -18.66
CA GLY A 456 -10.36 -15.23 -17.53
C GLY A 456 -11.82 -14.79 -17.62
N SER A 457 -12.10 -13.59 -18.14
CA SER A 457 -13.47 -13.10 -18.35
C SER A 457 -14.21 -13.86 -19.45
N GLU A 458 -13.55 -14.25 -20.53
CA GLU A 458 -14.14 -15.10 -21.56
C GLU A 458 -14.43 -16.51 -21.04
N LEU A 459 -13.51 -17.08 -20.25
CA LEU A 459 -13.70 -18.36 -19.57
C LEU A 459 -14.89 -18.33 -18.61
N ALA A 460 -15.07 -17.24 -17.84
CA ALA A 460 -16.17 -17.09 -16.90
C ALA A 460 -17.56 -16.95 -17.60
N LYS A 461 -17.59 -16.30 -18.78
CA LYS A 461 -18.81 -16.14 -19.59
C LYS A 461 -19.21 -17.40 -20.36
N ALA A 462 -18.25 -18.25 -20.65
CA ALA A 462 -18.49 -19.42 -21.51
C ALA A 462 -19.46 -20.39 -20.86
N THR A 463 -20.53 -20.77 -21.60
CA THR A 463 -21.50 -21.77 -21.15
C THR A 463 -20.93 -23.20 -21.12
N ASN A 464 -19.89 -23.45 -21.92
CA ASN A 464 -19.13 -24.70 -21.96
C ASN A 464 -17.68 -24.36 -22.34
N SER A 465 -16.72 -24.91 -21.61
CA SER A 465 -15.30 -24.77 -21.94
C SER A 465 -14.49 -25.94 -21.39
N LYS A 466 -13.60 -26.47 -22.22
CA LYS A 466 -12.57 -27.45 -21.76
C LYS A 466 -11.35 -26.77 -21.12
N HIS A 467 -11.31 -25.43 -21.12
CA HIS A 467 -10.17 -24.65 -20.66
C HIS A 467 -10.33 -24.13 -19.23
N ARG A 468 -11.48 -24.41 -18.61
CA ARG A 468 -11.77 -24.13 -17.20
C ARG A 468 -12.75 -25.13 -16.61
N LEU A 469 -12.79 -25.23 -15.27
CA LEU A 469 -13.89 -25.87 -14.52
C LEU A 469 -14.63 -24.79 -13.73
N LEU A 470 -15.97 -24.79 -13.80
CA LEU A 470 -16.83 -23.82 -13.12
C LEU A 470 -17.88 -24.54 -12.25
N TYR A 471 -17.88 -24.21 -10.96
CA TYR A 471 -18.82 -24.77 -9.98
C TYR A 471 -19.60 -23.63 -9.34
N VAL A 472 -20.92 -23.75 -9.24
CA VAL A 472 -21.77 -22.66 -8.77
C VAL A 472 -22.68 -23.07 -7.61
N THR A 473 -23.00 -22.13 -6.74
CA THR A 473 -24.05 -22.29 -5.74
C THR A 473 -25.42 -22.36 -6.43
N PRO A 474 -26.51 -22.84 -5.76
CA PRO A 474 -27.86 -22.50 -6.16
C PRO A 474 -28.02 -20.99 -6.33
N LYS A 475 -29.05 -20.56 -7.09
CA LYS A 475 -29.40 -19.14 -7.15
C LYS A 475 -29.79 -18.64 -5.76
N LEU A 476 -29.19 -17.56 -5.32
CA LEU A 476 -29.46 -16.99 -4.02
C LEU A 476 -30.90 -16.46 -3.94
N THR A 477 -31.61 -16.81 -2.88
CA THR A 477 -32.96 -16.34 -2.58
C THR A 477 -32.99 -15.05 -1.76
N GLY A 478 -31.82 -14.64 -1.24
CA GLY A 478 -31.59 -13.40 -0.51
C GLY A 478 -30.14 -12.93 -0.66
N ASP A 479 -29.84 -11.73 -0.19
CA ASP A 479 -28.51 -11.14 -0.26
C ASP A 479 -27.55 -11.90 0.68
N LEU A 480 -26.43 -12.40 0.16
CA LEU A 480 -25.40 -13.11 0.91
C LEU A 480 -24.13 -12.27 1.01
N HIS A 481 -23.65 -12.04 2.24
CA HIS A 481 -22.51 -11.20 2.51
C HIS A 481 -21.24 -12.05 2.74
N ILE A 482 -20.23 -11.87 1.90
CA ILE A 482 -18.86 -12.38 2.07
C ILE A 482 -18.02 -11.27 2.67
N SER A 483 -17.27 -11.53 3.75
CA SER A 483 -16.37 -10.56 4.37
C SER A 483 -15.14 -11.26 4.93
N GLY A 484 -13.98 -11.07 4.29
CA GLY A 484 -12.71 -11.66 4.71
C GLY A 484 -11.93 -12.32 3.59
N VAL A 485 -11.15 -13.32 3.96
CA VAL A 485 -10.25 -14.07 3.07
C VAL A 485 -10.87 -15.44 2.77
N SER A 486 -11.22 -15.69 1.51
CA SER A 486 -11.65 -17.02 1.05
C SER A 486 -10.42 -17.92 0.90
N LYS A 487 -10.59 -19.23 1.15
CA LYS A 487 -9.51 -20.22 1.07
C LYS A 487 -9.90 -21.36 0.15
N ILE A 488 -8.95 -21.81 -0.66
CA ILE A 488 -9.13 -22.97 -1.53
C ILE A 488 -8.12 -24.06 -1.16
N SER A 489 -8.59 -25.31 -1.14
CA SER A 489 -7.76 -26.51 -1.09
C SER A 489 -8.08 -27.34 -2.31
N ILE A 490 -7.16 -27.46 -3.26
CA ILE A 490 -7.34 -28.17 -4.53
C ILE A 490 -6.40 -29.36 -4.56
N THR A 491 -6.97 -30.56 -4.80
CA THR A 491 -6.19 -31.75 -5.10
C THR A 491 -6.19 -31.98 -6.61
N LEU A 492 -5.02 -31.86 -7.22
CA LEU A 492 -4.86 -31.90 -8.68
C LEU A 492 -3.69 -32.79 -9.12
N SER A 493 -3.74 -33.26 -10.36
CA SER A 493 -2.59 -33.81 -11.07
C SER A 493 -2.38 -33.08 -12.38
N SER A 494 -1.13 -32.99 -12.83
CA SER A 494 -0.74 -32.42 -14.12
C SER A 494 -0.20 -33.52 -15.04
N ASN A 495 -0.31 -33.32 -16.36
CA ASN A 495 0.38 -34.15 -17.35
C ASN A 495 1.81 -33.68 -17.63
N LYS A 496 2.23 -32.56 -17.02
CA LYS A 496 3.60 -32.01 -17.08
C LYS A 496 4.21 -31.89 -15.68
N SER A 497 5.51 -31.62 -15.59
CA SER A 497 6.23 -31.42 -14.33
C SER A 497 5.98 -30.03 -13.69
N ALA A 498 5.38 -29.10 -14.42
CA ALA A 498 5.01 -27.76 -13.93
C ALA A 498 3.65 -27.33 -14.51
N ALA A 499 2.93 -26.48 -13.79
CA ALA A 499 1.67 -25.92 -14.24
C ALA A 499 1.36 -24.61 -13.50
N ASN A 500 0.71 -23.65 -14.16
CA ASN A 500 0.04 -22.57 -13.47
C ASN A 500 -1.28 -23.07 -12.87
N LEU A 501 -1.67 -22.51 -11.73
CA LEU A 501 -3.00 -22.71 -11.14
C LEU A 501 -3.61 -21.36 -10.80
N SER A 502 -4.75 -21.06 -11.43
CA SER A 502 -5.52 -19.85 -11.22
C SER A 502 -6.91 -20.17 -10.69
N VAL A 503 -7.38 -19.37 -9.75
CA VAL A 503 -8.72 -19.49 -9.14
C VAL A 503 -9.38 -18.13 -9.09
N TRP A 504 -10.58 -18.03 -9.67
CA TRP A 504 -11.44 -16.86 -9.50
C TRP A 504 -12.73 -17.23 -8.79
N LEU A 505 -13.18 -16.41 -7.87
CA LEU A 505 -14.56 -16.38 -7.42
C LEU A 505 -15.32 -15.31 -8.20
N VAL A 506 -16.44 -15.70 -8.80
CA VAL A 506 -17.22 -14.83 -9.68
C VAL A 506 -18.68 -14.77 -9.25
N SER A 507 -19.34 -13.65 -9.51
CA SER A 507 -20.78 -13.49 -9.36
C SER A 507 -21.46 -13.75 -10.71
N LEU A 508 -22.43 -14.65 -10.74
CA LEU A 508 -23.13 -15.08 -11.95
C LEU A 508 -24.65 -14.88 -11.83
N PRO A 509 -25.40 -14.64 -12.96
CA PRO A 509 -24.89 -14.54 -14.32
C PRO A 509 -23.95 -13.35 -14.50
N TRP A 510 -22.97 -13.49 -15.38
CA TRP A 510 -22.07 -12.40 -15.73
C TRP A 510 -22.85 -11.22 -16.29
N GLN A 511 -22.69 -10.07 -15.66
CA GLN A 511 -23.40 -8.85 -16.04
C GLN A 511 -22.60 -8.05 -17.06
N GLU A 512 -23.28 -7.47 -18.04
CA GLU A 512 -22.70 -6.60 -19.07
C GLU A 512 -23.52 -5.33 -19.18
N GLY A 513 -22.86 -4.24 -19.47
CA GLY A 513 -23.48 -2.92 -19.67
C GLY A 513 -22.52 -1.78 -19.43
N LYS A 514 -22.91 -0.57 -19.77
CA LYS A 514 -22.04 0.62 -19.63
C LYS A 514 -21.73 0.97 -18.17
N GLU A 515 -22.59 0.58 -17.25
CA GLU A 515 -22.46 0.88 -15.82
C GLU A 515 -21.83 -0.28 -15.02
N VAL A 516 -21.77 -1.48 -15.62
CA VAL A 516 -21.20 -2.67 -14.98
C VAL A 516 -19.71 -2.74 -15.26
N LYS A 517 -18.90 -2.71 -14.21
CA LYS A 517 -17.47 -2.92 -14.29
C LYS A 517 -17.17 -4.42 -14.25
N ILE A 518 -16.02 -4.82 -14.78
CA ILE A 518 -15.55 -6.21 -14.67
C ILE A 518 -15.46 -6.66 -13.19
N THR A 519 -15.10 -5.77 -12.30
CA THR A 519 -15.00 -5.98 -10.87
C THR A 519 -16.34 -6.28 -10.18
N ASP A 520 -17.46 -5.89 -10.78
CA ASP A 520 -18.80 -6.23 -10.27
C ASP A 520 -19.10 -7.73 -10.44
N ASN A 521 -18.40 -8.38 -11.37
CA ASN A 521 -18.54 -9.81 -11.68
C ASN A 521 -17.47 -10.68 -10.99
N ILE A 522 -16.39 -10.08 -10.51
CA ILE A 522 -15.28 -10.79 -9.87
C ILE A 522 -15.31 -10.48 -8.38
N ILE A 523 -15.52 -11.51 -7.57
CA ILE A 523 -15.50 -11.40 -6.12
C ILE A 523 -14.05 -11.33 -5.64
N THR A 524 -13.23 -12.33 -6.02
CA THR A 524 -11.83 -12.37 -5.66
C THR A 524 -11.04 -13.32 -6.56
N ARG A 525 -9.71 -13.26 -6.49
CA ARG A 525 -8.77 -14.05 -7.29
C ARG A 525 -7.65 -14.61 -6.42
N GLY A 526 -6.99 -15.65 -6.91
CA GLY A 526 -5.76 -16.19 -6.34
C GLY A 526 -5.03 -17.10 -7.33
N TRP A 527 -3.72 -17.22 -7.14
CA TRP A 527 -2.83 -17.99 -7.99
C TRP A 527 -1.86 -18.81 -7.14
N ALA A 528 -1.38 -19.95 -7.67
CA ALA A 528 -0.37 -20.76 -7.02
C ALA A 528 0.43 -21.55 -8.04
N ASP A 529 1.68 -21.85 -7.70
CA ASP A 529 2.45 -22.91 -8.37
C ASP A 529 2.21 -24.24 -7.63
N PRO A 530 1.64 -25.25 -8.28
CA PRO A 530 1.47 -26.57 -7.67
C PRO A 530 2.78 -27.25 -7.24
N LYS A 531 3.93 -26.84 -7.78
CA LYS A 531 5.27 -27.32 -7.36
C LYS A 531 5.58 -26.93 -5.91
N ASN A 532 5.03 -25.80 -5.44
CA ASN A 532 5.19 -25.31 -4.06
C ASN A 532 4.14 -25.86 -3.08
N TYR A 533 3.53 -27.01 -3.37
CA TYR A 533 2.46 -27.59 -2.55
C TYR A 533 2.85 -27.89 -1.10
N LYS A 534 4.14 -28.05 -0.79
CA LYS A 534 4.66 -28.29 0.56
C LYS A 534 5.23 -27.04 1.20
N SER A 535 5.96 -26.24 0.42
CA SER A 535 6.76 -25.13 0.91
C SER A 535 6.86 -24.03 -0.13
N LEU A 536 6.91 -22.78 0.29
CA LEU A 536 7.21 -21.65 -0.58
C LEU A 536 8.72 -21.47 -0.83
N THR A 537 9.59 -22.19 -0.09
CA THR A 537 11.05 -22.04 -0.13
C THR A 537 11.76 -23.20 -0.84
N ASP A 538 11.00 -24.18 -1.31
CA ASP A 538 11.58 -25.41 -1.88
C ASP A 538 10.53 -26.08 -2.77
N GLU A 539 10.56 -25.78 -4.07
CA GLU A 539 9.66 -26.38 -5.05
C GLU A 539 10.03 -27.84 -5.34
N GLU A 540 9.06 -28.64 -5.71
CA GLU A 540 9.26 -30.01 -6.18
C GLU A 540 8.56 -30.22 -7.52
N ASP A 541 9.28 -30.68 -8.54
CA ASP A 541 8.67 -31.05 -9.82
C ASP A 541 7.49 -32.01 -9.65
N LEU A 542 6.40 -31.71 -10.34
CA LEU A 542 5.23 -32.59 -10.35
C LEU A 542 5.58 -33.88 -11.13
N VAL A 543 5.18 -35.03 -10.59
CA VAL A 543 5.21 -36.28 -11.31
C VAL A 543 3.93 -36.40 -12.14
N PRO A 544 3.97 -36.45 -13.47
CA PRO A 544 2.79 -36.54 -14.31
C PRO A 544 1.80 -37.63 -13.86
N GLY A 545 0.54 -37.25 -13.70
CA GLY A 545 -0.54 -38.13 -13.24
C GLY A 545 -0.62 -38.37 -11.72
N LYS A 546 0.36 -37.95 -10.93
CA LYS A 546 0.30 -38.00 -9.46
C LYS A 546 -0.49 -36.81 -8.92
N PHE A 547 -1.35 -37.06 -7.93
CA PHE A 547 -2.14 -36.01 -7.29
C PHE A 547 -1.39 -35.34 -6.15
N TYR A 548 -1.53 -34.01 -6.07
CA TYR A 548 -0.96 -33.13 -5.06
C TYR A 548 -2.06 -32.22 -4.52
N THR A 549 -2.01 -31.87 -3.25
CA THR A 549 -2.95 -30.93 -2.64
C THR A 549 -2.27 -29.58 -2.44
N VAL A 550 -2.81 -28.53 -3.06
CA VAL A 550 -2.38 -27.15 -2.93
C VAL A 550 -3.44 -26.39 -2.15
N THR A 551 -3.04 -25.70 -1.08
CA THR A 551 -3.95 -24.90 -0.26
C THR A 551 -3.42 -23.47 -0.16
N PHE A 552 -4.26 -22.49 -0.52
CA PHE A 552 -3.87 -21.08 -0.48
C PHE A 552 -5.08 -20.17 -0.25
N ASP A 553 -4.78 -18.97 0.20
CA ASP A 553 -5.77 -17.91 0.39
C ASP A 553 -5.98 -17.13 -0.91
N LEU A 554 -7.24 -16.76 -1.18
CA LEU A 554 -7.59 -15.77 -2.21
C LEU A 554 -7.45 -14.38 -1.63
N GLN A 555 -7.53 -13.34 -2.47
CA GLN A 555 -7.42 -11.97 -1.98
C GLN A 555 -8.59 -11.60 -1.04
N PRO A 556 -8.36 -10.80 0.01
CA PRO A 556 -9.43 -10.35 0.90
C PRO A 556 -10.49 -9.54 0.15
N ASP A 557 -11.76 -9.69 0.57
CA ASP A 557 -12.88 -8.94 0.00
C ASP A 557 -14.00 -8.70 1.04
N ASP A 558 -14.89 -7.74 0.76
CA ASP A 558 -16.12 -7.50 1.49
C ASP A 558 -17.23 -7.12 0.49
N GLN A 559 -18.03 -8.09 0.10
CA GLN A 559 -19.03 -7.93 -0.95
C GLN A 559 -20.37 -8.59 -0.60
N ILE A 560 -21.45 -7.95 -1.02
CA ILE A 560 -22.81 -8.50 -0.90
C ILE A 560 -23.26 -9.04 -2.26
N ILE A 561 -23.35 -10.35 -2.36
CA ILE A 561 -23.88 -11.04 -3.55
C ILE A 561 -25.41 -11.01 -3.49
N LYS A 562 -26.03 -10.43 -4.50
CA LYS A 562 -27.46 -10.12 -4.50
C LYS A 562 -28.34 -11.35 -4.75
N ALA A 563 -29.56 -11.30 -4.23
CA ALA A 563 -30.60 -12.28 -4.56
C ALA A 563 -30.73 -12.46 -6.09
N GLY A 564 -30.87 -13.70 -6.54
CA GLY A 564 -30.91 -14.08 -7.96
C GLY A 564 -29.54 -14.32 -8.59
N GLN A 565 -28.43 -13.92 -7.96
CA GLN A 565 -27.07 -14.25 -8.37
C GLN A 565 -26.63 -15.61 -7.81
N GLN A 566 -25.47 -16.08 -8.28
CA GLN A 566 -24.79 -17.30 -7.82
C GLN A 566 -23.33 -16.98 -7.57
N ILE A 567 -22.72 -17.61 -6.60
CA ILE A 567 -21.27 -17.59 -6.42
C ILE A 567 -20.69 -18.71 -7.28
N GLY A 568 -19.75 -18.39 -8.16
CA GLY A 568 -19.04 -19.34 -9.02
C GLY A 568 -17.59 -19.48 -8.60
N LEU A 569 -17.13 -20.70 -8.41
CA LEU A 569 -15.71 -21.08 -8.31
C LEU A 569 -15.24 -21.49 -9.70
N MET A 570 -14.35 -20.69 -10.29
CA MET A 570 -13.69 -21.00 -11.56
C MET A 570 -12.25 -21.41 -11.32
N ILE A 571 -11.87 -22.60 -11.80
CA ILE A 571 -10.51 -23.15 -11.74
C ILE A 571 -10.00 -23.26 -13.18
N PHE A 572 -8.82 -22.68 -13.45
CA PHE A 572 -8.15 -22.74 -14.74
C PHE A 572 -6.62 -22.70 -14.54
N SER A 573 -5.83 -22.81 -15.60
CA SER A 573 -4.38 -22.88 -15.46
C SER A 573 -3.77 -21.50 -15.62
N SER A 574 -3.38 -21.08 -16.81
CA SER A 574 -2.71 -19.78 -17.03
C SER A 574 -3.73 -18.64 -17.09
N ASP A 575 -3.44 -17.56 -16.37
CA ASP A 575 -4.20 -16.33 -16.37
C ASP A 575 -3.50 -15.30 -17.26
N GLN A 576 -4.13 -14.96 -18.39
CA GLN A 576 -3.56 -14.10 -19.44
C GLN A 576 -3.02 -12.77 -18.92
N GLU A 577 -3.62 -12.21 -17.88
CA GLU A 577 -3.25 -10.89 -17.36
C GLU A 577 -2.14 -10.93 -16.30
N PHE A 578 -1.85 -12.12 -15.73
CA PHE A 578 -1.02 -12.19 -14.52
C PHE A 578 0.11 -13.21 -14.57
N THR A 579 -0.05 -14.33 -15.27
CA THR A 579 0.87 -15.47 -15.19
C THR A 579 1.82 -15.54 -16.39
N LEU A 580 2.83 -16.41 -16.32
CA LEU A 580 3.60 -16.80 -17.49
C LEU A 580 2.68 -17.50 -18.52
N HIS A 581 3.05 -17.41 -19.79
CA HIS A 581 2.31 -17.92 -20.96
C HIS A 581 3.02 -19.12 -21.58
N PRO A 582 2.99 -20.31 -20.93
CA PRO A 582 3.57 -21.51 -21.53
C PRO A 582 2.78 -21.95 -22.76
N LYS A 583 3.36 -22.81 -23.59
CA LYS A 583 2.64 -23.40 -24.73
C LYS A 583 1.40 -24.11 -24.23
N SER A 584 0.27 -23.86 -24.90
CA SER A 584 -1.03 -24.49 -24.59
C SER A 584 -0.95 -26.03 -24.56
N GLY A 585 -1.87 -26.66 -23.80
CA GLY A 585 -2.01 -28.12 -23.76
C GLY A 585 -1.60 -28.79 -22.45
N THR A 586 -1.17 -28.04 -21.44
CA THR A 586 -1.06 -28.56 -20.06
C THR A 586 -2.44 -29.00 -19.61
N GLN A 587 -2.57 -30.21 -19.05
CA GLN A 587 -3.82 -30.74 -18.54
C GLN A 587 -3.76 -30.81 -17.02
N LEU A 588 -4.76 -30.26 -16.38
CA LEU A 588 -4.96 -30.37 -14.94
C LEU A 588 -6.20 -31.22 -14.68
N THR A 589 -6.05 -32.30 -13.93
CA THR A 589 -7.17 -33.13 -13.46
C THR A 589 -7.41 -32.83 -11.98
N ILE A 590 -8.62 -32.39 -11.64
CA ILE A 590 -9.02 -32.00 -10.30
C ILE A 590 -9.78 -33.16 -9.64
N ALA A 591 -9.33 -33.60 -8.47
CA ALA A 591 -10.05 -34.61 -7.65
C ALA A 591 -11.17 -33.90 -6.87
N LEU A 592 -12.41 -34.18 -7.23
CA LEU A 592 -13.58 -33.43 -6.72
C LEU A 592 -13.83 -33.69 -5.23
N ASP A 593 -13.71 -34.95 -4.78
CA ASP A 593 -13.91 -35.35 -3.38
C ASP A 593 -12.88 -34.73 -2.40
N LYS A 594 -11.74 -34.27 -2.93
CA LYS A 594 -10.61 -33.70 -2.14
C LYS A 594 -10.39 -32.21 -2.37
N THR A 595 -11.29 -31.58 -3.13
CA THR A 595 -11.23 -30.13 -3.40
C THR A 595 -12.34 -29.41 -2.65
N LYS A 596 -11.95 -28.35 -1.90
CA LYS A 596 -12.86 -27.62 -1.00
C LYS A 596 -12.64 -26.12 -1.10
N LEU A 597 -13.74 -25.37 -1.14
CA LEU A 597 -13.75 -23.91 -1.04
C LEU A 597 -14.28 -23.51 0.34
N THR A 598 -13.54 -22.69 1.07
CA THR A 598 -13.99 -22.09 2.34
C THR A 598 -14.25 -20.61 2.14
N LEU A 599 -15.49 -20.18 2.42
CA LEU A 599 -15.94 -18.79 2.30
C LEU A 599 -16.19 -18.16 3.67
N PRO A 600 -15.72 -16.92 3.93
CA PRO A 600 -16.05 -16.17 5.14
C PRO A 600 -17.41 -15.49 5.00
N ILE A 601 -18.48 -16.18 5.40
CA ILE A 601 -19.87 -15.71 5.25
C ILE A 601 -20.35 -15.06 6.54
N VAL A 602 -20.91 -13.86 6.45
CA VAL A 602 -21.57 -13.17 7.57
C VAL A 602 -22.85 -13.94 7.94
N GLY A 603 -22.93 -14.40 9.19
CA GLY A 603 -23.97 -15.31 9.67
C GLY A 603 -23.69 -16.79 9.40
N GLY A 604 -22.54 -17.13 8.78
CA GLY A 604 -22.04 -18.49 8.64
C GLY A 604 -22.95 -19.43 7.82
N GLU A 605 -22.92 -20.72 8.17
CA GLU A 605 -23.67 -21.78 7.47
C GLU A 605 -25.19 -21.57 7.54
N GLU A 606 -25.68 -20.96 8.62
CA GLU A 606 -27.12 -20.65 8.74
C GLU A 606 -27.56 -19.67 7.64
N ALA A 607 -26.79 -18.58 7.44
CA ALA A 607 -27.07 -17.61 6.38
C ALA A 607 -26.93 -18.24 4.99
N TYR A 608 -25.87 -19.05 4.76
CA TYR A 608 -25.69 -19.77 3.50
C TYR A 608 -26.88 -20.67 3.20
N THR A 609 -27.26 -21.55 4.13
CA THR A 609 -28.38 -22.50 3.96
C THR A 609 -29.70 -21.76 3.73
N LYS A 610 -29.95 -20.68 4.47
CA LYS A 610 -31.18 -19.88 4.33
C LYS A 610 -31.34 -19.30 2.91
N PHE A 611 -30.26 -18.91 2.27
CA PHE A 611 -30.31 -18.20 0.99
C PHE A 611 -29.99 -19.08 -0.22
N THR A 612 -29.58 -20.34 -0.02
CA THR A 612 -29.34 -21.32 -1.10
C THR A 612 -30.39 -22.42 -1.22
N ASN A 613 -31.38 -22.48 -0.30
CA ASN A 613 -32.49 -23.42 -0.30
C ASN A 613 -33.79 -22.83 -0.88
#